data_077ad131f72a5c20745f4a1caef85698
#
_entry.id   077ad131f72a5c20745f4a1caef85698
#
_cell.length_a   1.000
_cell.length_b   1.000
_cell.length_c   1.000
_cell.angle_alpha   90.00
_cell.angle_beta   90.00
_cell.angle_gamma   90.00
#
_symmetry.space_group_name_H-M   'P 1'
#
loop_
_entity.id
_entity.type
_entity.pdbx_description
1 polymer ?
#
loop_
_entity_poly.entity_id
_entity_poly.type
_entity_poly.pdbx_seq_one_letter_code
_entity_poly.pdbx_strand_id
1 'polypeptide(L)'
;MKKIILLRSNQIKSDSRVEKYLSFFKENNIQYRVFGWDRMGLNEKLENVTFFKRRVGYVVGGLKAAYNRLYWFKFIISSLKKEKPSFIHACDLDTAFPAAVYKFLYNRNCYLLFDAFDWVSADGAVKNHFIMKKFVHWMEYFSLKQSNKLLICEEERKVQVPNCDKYDYEVLPNIPMITSPDGIYVDKPEYKFNNDKFTFSYVGYFSSSRFLKELLRLAEEKEINLLIAGYGNMEIEDKCRYLNGSGNVKYFGKVEYKVSLNIMYNSDLIYAMYCKVVNNHYYAAPNKFYEPMALGRPVITTKGIIIGNKVEKMGFGYTIEEDYDELLELVRSLQKDDLLNKGKIARNLWDKIYCNYTHNFLSNCYVKWIK
;
A
#
# COMPACT_ATOMS: atom_id res chain seq x y z
N MET A 1 -8.83 -28.93 -1.84
CA MET A 1 -8.29 -27.63 -2.31
C MET A 1 -6.81 -27.77 -2.62
N LYS A 2 -6.33 -27.07 -3.64
CA LYS A 2 -4.92 -27.05 -4.02
C LYS A 2 -4.08 -26.36 -2.95
N LYS A 3 -2.86 -26.88 -2.68
CA LYS A 3 -1.89 -26.17 -1.85
C LYS A 3 -1.43 -24.90 -2.56
N ILE A 4 -1.58 -23.75 -1.91
CA ILE A 4 -1.20 -22.44 -2.47
C ILE A 4 0.28 -22.18 -2.19
N ILE A 5 1.03 -21.78 -3.21
CA ILE A 5 2.34 -21.16 -3.03
C ILE A 5 2.20 -19.67 -3.27
N LEU A 6 2.40 -18.87 -2.23
CA LEU A 6 2.42 -17.41 -2.31
C LEU A 6 3.87 -16.92 -2.35
N LEU A 7 4.17 -16.03 -3.29
CA LEU A 7 5.50 -15.49 -3.54
C LEU A 7 5.51 -13.98 -3.27
N ARG A 8 6.43 -13.51 -2.44
CA ARG A 8 6.57 -12.08 -2.15
C ARG A 8 8.04 -11.68 -1.97
N SER A 9 8.52 -10.71 -2.71
CA SER A 9 9.91 -10.22 -2.65
C SER A 9 10.16 -9.19 -1.55
N ASN A 10 9.47 -9.31 -0.43
CA ASN A 10 9.56 -8.39 0.69
C ASN A 10 9.33 -9.12 2.03
N GLN A 11 9.44 -8.38 3.15
CA GLN A 11 9.01 -8.82 4.47
C GLN A 11 7.50 -9.13 4.43
N ILE A 12 7.10 -10.17 5.16
CA ILE A 12 5.71 -10.64 5.14
C ILE A 12 4.89 -9.95 6.24
N LYS A 13 5.42 -9.86 7.46
CA LYS A 13 4.69 -9.32 8.63
C LYS A 13 4.24 -7.87 8.49
N SER A 14 4.87 -7.08 7.63
CA SER A 14 4.53 -5.67 7.41
C SER A 14 3.82 -5.40 6.09
N ASP A 15 3.46 -6.46 5.36
CA ASP A 15 2.79 -6.35 4.07
C ASP A 15 1.28 -6.56 4.24
N SER A 16 0.54 -5.47 4.41
CA SER A 16 -0.91 -5.51 4.67
C SER A 16 -1.73 -6.24 3.60
N ARG A 17 -1.25 -6.26 2.35
CA ARG A 17 -1.93 -6.99 1.27
C ARG A 17 -1.70 -8.49 1.39
N VAL A 18 -0.50 -8.92 1.72
CA VAL A 18 -0.18 -10.33 1.95
C VAL A 18 -0.86 -10.83 3.22
N GLU A 19 -0.87 -10.04 4.30
CA GLU A 19 -1.54 -10.39 5.55
C GLU A 19 -3.02 -10.73 5.34
N LYS A 20 -3.74 -10.03 4.46
CA LYS A 20 -5.15 -10.33 4.12
C LYS A 20 -5.31 -11.76 3.59
N TYR A 21 -4.44 -12.17 2.66
CA TYR A 21 -4.49 -13.53 2.11
C TYR A 21 -4.17 -14.56 3.19
N LEU A 22 -3.15 -14.31 4.01
CA LEU A 22 -2.75 -15.27 5.05
C LEU A 22 -3.80 -15.42 6.15
N SER A 23 -4.46 -14.34 6.56
CA SER A 23 -5.60 -14.38 7.50
C SER A 23 -6.74 -15.18 6.91
N PHE A 24 -7.13 -14.88 5.69
CA PHE A 24 -8.19 -15.63 5.00
C PHE A 24 -7.85 -17.12 4.83
N PHE A 25 -6.60 -17.47 4.50
CA PHE A 25 -6.20 -18.87 4.39
C PHE A 25 -6.28 -19.61 5.72
N LYS A 26 -5.87 -18.97 6.81
CA LYS A 26 -5.97 -19.55 8.17
C LYS A 26 -7.41 -19.75 8.60
N GLU A 27 -8.26 -18.73 8.44
CA GLU A 27 -9.68 -18.77 8.81
C GLU A 27 -10.46 -19.86 8.06
N ASN A 28 -10.06 -20.14 6.81
CA ASN A 28 -10.72 -21.14 5.96
C ASN A 28 -9.97 -22.47 5.85
N ASN A 29 -8.97 -22.73 6.70
CA ASN A 29 -8.15 -23.94 6.70
C ASN A 29 -7.55 -24.30 5.32
N ILE A 30 -7.18 -23.26 4.54
CA ILE A 30 -6.55 -23.44 3.23
C ILE A 30 -5.06 -23.71 3.42
N GLN A 31 -4.55 -24.80 2.86
CA GLN A 31 -3.13 -25.11 2.91
C GLN A 31 -2.32 -24.15 2.06
N TYR A 32 -1.31 -23.51 2.65
CA TYR A 32 -0.43 -22.60 1.95
C TYR A 32 1.02 -22.70 2.40
N ARG A 33 1.91 -22.22 1.57
CA ARG A 33 3.31 -21.95 1.88
C ARG A 33 3.71 -20.61 1.25
N VAL A 34 4.53 -19.83 1.95
CA VAL A 34 5.01 -18.55 1.47
C VAL A 34 6.51 -18.62 1.23
N PHE A 35 6.96 -18.09 0.10
CA PHE A 35 8.37 -17.78 -0.13
C PHE A 35 8.54 -16.27 -0.13
N GLY A 36 9.20 -15.76 0.92
CA GLY A 36 9.46 -14.35 1.15
C GLY A 36 10.94 -14.00 0.95
N TRP A 37 11.24 -12.70 0.78
CA TRP A 37 12.61 -12.22 0.74
C TRP A 37 12.90 -11.36 1.97
N ASP A 38 13.77 -11.83 2.86
CA ASP A 38 14.27 -11.06 4.00
C ASP A 38 15.33 -10.05 3.54
N ARG A 39 14.86 -8.98 2.90
CA ARG A 39 15.72 -7.91 2.35
C ARG A 39 16.43 -7.08 3.42
N MET A 40 15.80 -6.97 4.59
CA MET A 40 16.29 -6.14 5.71
C MET A 40 17.16 -6.94 6.69
N GLY A 41 17.11 -8.28 6.64
CA GLY A 41 17.79 -9.15 7.59
C GLY A 41 17.15 -9.15 8.97
N LEU A 42 15.81 -9.04 9.02
CA LEU A 42 15.05 -9.05 10.29
C LEU A 42 14.93 -10.46 10.89
N ASN A 43 15.25 -11.50 10.11
CA ASN A 43 15.17 -12.89 10.53
C ASN A 43 13.79 -13.28 11.11
N GLU A 44 12.73 -12.77 10.50
CA GLU A 44 11.36 -13.10 10.89
C GLU A 44 11.16 -14.62 10.90
N LYS A 45 10.50 -15.12 11.95
CA LYS A 45 10.08 -16.52 12.05
C LYS A 45 8.56 -16.54 11.97
N LEU A 46 8.04 -16.99 10.84
CA LEU A 46 6.60 -17.12 10.60
C LEU A 46 6.29 -18.54 10.17
N GLU A 47 5.15 -19.05 10.65
CA GLU A 47 4.66 -20.35 10.27
C GLU A 47 4.37 -20.42 8.76
N ASN A 48 4.70 -21.53 8.11
CA ASN A 48 4.54 -21.77 6.68
C ASN A 48 5.31 -20.79 5.77
N VAL A 49 6.27 -20.01 6.31
CA VAL A 49 7.09 -19.05 5.54
C VAL A 49 8.53 -19.52 5.45
N THR A 50 9.07 -19.49 4.26
CA THR A 50 10.51 -19.70 4.00
C THR A 50 11.09 -18.45 3.39
N PHE A 51 12.11 -17.89 4.06
CA PHE A 51 12.76 -16.66 3.58
C PHE A 51 14.03 -16.94 2.80
N PHE A 52 14.15 -16.26 1.65
CA PHE A 52 15.43 -16.05 0.99
C PHE A 52 16.25 -15.03 1.79
N LYS A 53 17.31 -15.48 2.43
CA LYS A 53 18.12 -14.68 3.35
C LYS A 53 19.26 -13.98 2.60
N ARG A 54 18.96 -12.82 2.01
CA ARG A 54 19.98 -12.00 1.37
C ARG A 54 19.67 -10.52 1.59
N ARG A 55 20.41 -9.90 2.50
CA ARG A 55 20.23 -8.51 2.89
C ARG A 55 20.63 -7.57 1.75
N VAL A 56 19.70 -6.72 1.31
CA VAL A 56 19.90 -5.74 0.23
C VAL A 56 19.32 -4.36 0.54
N GLY A 57 18.56 -4.21 1.62
CA GLY A 57 17.86 -2.99 1.97
C GLY A 57 16.77 -2.62 0.98
N TYR A 58 16.40 -1.34 0.95
CA TYR A 58 15.38 -0.79 0.05
C TYR A 58 15.92 -0.30 -1.30
N VAL A 59 17.17 -0.61 -1.64
CA VAL A 59 17.77 -0.16 -2.90
C VAL A 59 17.06 -0.80 -4.09
N VAL A 60 16.44 0.01 -4.92
CA VAL A 60 15.57 -0.43 -6.01
C VAL A 60 16.29 -0.55 -7.36
N GLY A 61 17.44 0.10 -7.56
CA GLY A 61 18.11 0.20 -8.86
C GLY A 61 19.58 -0.20 -8.88
N GLY A 62 20.17 -0.21 -10.09
CA GLY A 62 21.59 -0.47 -10.36
C GLY A 62 21.94 -1.95 -10.54
N LEU A 63 23.19 -2.20 -10.97
CA LEU A 63 23.71 -3.56 -11.26
C LEU A 63 23.66 -4.50 -10.05
N LYS A 64 23.93 -3.99 -8.84
CA LYS A 64 23.84 -4.76 -7.61
C LYS A 64 22.43 -5.26 -7.33
N ALA A 65 21.41 -4.44 -7.60
CA ALA A 65 20.02 -4.82 -7.44
C ALA A 65 19.61 -5.88 -8.47
N ALA A 66 20.03 -5.73 -9.74
CA ALA A 66 19.80 -6.74 -10.78
C ALA A 66 20.44 -8.08 -10.43
N TYR A 67 21.69 -8.09 -9.99
CA TYR A 67 22.40 -9.28 -9.54
C TYR A 67 21.67 -10.00 -8.39
N ASN A 68 21.21 -9.26 -7.38
CA ASN A 68 20.45 -9.85 -6.28
C ASN A 68 19.12 -10.45 -6.73
N ARG A 69 18.45 -9.82 -7.72
CA ARG A 69 17.21 -10.37 -8.31
C ARG A 69 17.43 -11.69 -9.05
N LEU A 70 18.59 -11.88 -9.71
CA LEU A 70 18.89 -13.17 -10.34
C LEU A 70 18.98 -14.31 -9.33
N TYR A 71 19.58 -14.09 -8.16
CA TYR A 71 19.57 -15.09 -7.07
C TYR A 71 18.19 -15.34 -6.50
N TRP A 72 17.38 -14.30 -6.39
CA TRP A 72 15.99 -14.41 -5.98
C TRP A 72 15.20 -15.26 -6.99
N PHE A 73 15.35 -15.02 -8.29
CA PHE A 73 14.69 -15.81 -9.33
C PHE A 73 15.12 -17.28 -9.27
N LYS A 74 16.41 -17.54 -9.11
CA LYS A 74 16.94 -18.91 -8.93
C LYS A 74 16.33 -19.57 -7.70
N PHE A 75 16.21 -18.87 -6.59
CA PHE A 75 15.59 -19.37 -5.36
C PHE A 75 14.12 -19.74 -5.59
N ILE A 76 13.33 -18.84 -6.21
CA ILE A 76 11.92 -19.13 -6.52
C ILE A 76 11.80 -20.36 -7.42
N ILE A 77 12.51 -20.40 -8.55
CA ILE A 77 12.40 -21.51 -9.51
C ILE A 77 12.79 -22.84 -8.82
N SER A 78 13.85 -22.86 -8.03
CA SER A 78 14.29 -24.05 -7.30
C SER A 78 13.25 -24.50 -6.27
N SER A 79 12.65 -23.56 -5.55
CA SER A 79 11.61 -23.83 -4.57
C SER A 79 10.34 -24.38 -5.24
N LEU A 80 9.91 -23.78 -6.34
CA LEU A 80 8.75 -24.26 -7.11
C LEU A 80 8.97 -25.63 -7.72
N LYS A 81 10.19 -25.94 -8.20
CA LYS A 81 10.56 -27.28 -8.68
C LYS A 81 10.45 -28.36 -7.57
N LYS A 82 10.81 -27.98 -6.34
CA LYS A 82 10.70 -28.88 -5.16
C LYS A 82 9.24 -29.07 -4.74
N GLU A 83 8.47 -27.99 -4.68
CA GLU A 83 7.08 -28.02 -4.20
C GLU A 83 6.09 -28.55 -5.25
N LYS A 84 6.38 -28.42 -6.54
CA LYS A 84 5.52 -28.81 -7.67
C LYS A 84 4.07 -28.34 -7.51
N PRO A 85 3.83 -27.03 -7.27
CA PRO A 85 2.49 -26.54 -6.95
C PRO A 85 1.55 -26.66 -8.14
N SER A 86 0.26 -26.79 -7.83
CA SER A 86 -0.81 -26.61 -8.81
C SER A 86 -1.35 -25.18 -8.88
N PHE A 87 -1.07 -24.36 -7.85
CA PHE A 87 -1.47 -22.96 -7.77
C PHE A 87 -0.33 -22.08 -7.22
N ILE A 88 0.00 -21.03 -7.95
CA ILE A 88 0.98 -20.02 -7.56
C ILE A 88 0.29 -18.66 -7.51
N HIS A 89 0.41 -17.96 -6.38
CA HIS A 89 0.05 -16.56 -6.22
C HIS A 89 1.33 -15.72 -6.17
N ALA A 90 1.61 -15.00 -7.23
CA ALA A 90 2.83 -14.21 -7.39
C ALA A 90 2.52 -12.72 -7.22
N CYS A 91 3.09 -12.11 -6.17
CA CYS A 91 2.93 -10.69 -5.85
C CYS A 91 4.04 -9.87 -6.48
N ASP A 92 3.70 -8.99 -7.39
CA ASP A 92 4.57 -8.16 -8.21
C ASP A 92 5.43 -8.89 -9.26
N LEU A 93 6.02 -8.12 -10.17
CA LEU A 93 6.76 -8.62 -11.33
C LEU A 93 7.96 -9.50 -10.95
N ASP A 94 8.67 -9.17 -9.89
CA ASP A 94 9.89 -9.88 -9.46
C ASP A 94 9.61 -11.25 -8.81
N THR A 95 8.32 -11.59 -8.63
CA THR A 95 7.85 -12.95 -8.32
C THR A 95 7.07 -13.57 -9.47
N ALA A 96 6.29 -12.78 -10.20
CA ALA A 96 5.50 -13.26 -11.32
C ALA A 96 6.38 -13.75 -12.48
N PHE A 97 7.48 -13.04 -12.77
CA PHE A 97 8.37 -13.44 -13.85
C PHE A 97 9.04 -14.82 -13.60
N PRO A 98 9.73 -15.08 -12.49
CA PRO A 98 10.29 -16.41 -12.24
C PRO A 98 9.22 -17.50 -12.08
N ALA A 99 8.01 -17.17 -11.60
CA ALA A 99 6.88 -18.11 -11.57
C ALA A 99 6.39 -18.45 -12.99
N ALA A 100 6.32 -17.46 -13.88
CA ALA A 100 6.00 -17.65 -15.30
C ALA A 100 7.04 -18.51 -16.02
N VAL A 101 8.33 -18.28 -15.76
CA VAL A 101 9.43 -19.13 -16.27
C VAL A 101 9.28 -20.57 -15.76
N TYR A 102 9.00 -20.76 -14.47
CA TYR A 102 8.75 -22.09 -13.92
C TYR A 102 7.56 -22.76 -14.60
N LYS A 103 6.43 -22.08 -14.76
CA LYS A 103 5.24 -22.60 -15.42
C LYS A 103 5.54 -23.02 -16.85
N PHE A 104 6.20 -22.16 -17.61
CA PHE A 104 6.53 -22.42 -19.03
C PHE A 104 7.45 -23.63 -19.20
N LEU A 105 8.49 -23.77 -18.38
CA LEU A 105 9.53 -24.79 -18.54
C LEU A 105 9.23 -26.11 -17.83
N TYR A 106 8.51 -26.08 -16.68
CA TYR A 106 8.43 -27.25 -15.80
C TYR A 106 7.02 -27.71 -15.49
N ASN A 107 6.00 -26.82 -15.49
CA ASN A 107 4.63 -27.21 -15.13
C ASN A 107 3.58 -26.32 -15.81
N ARG A 108 3.28 -26.61 -17.07
CA ARG A 108 2.32 -25.82 -17.87
C ARG A 108 0.90 -25.83 -17.32
N ASN A 109 0.53 -26.83 -16.54
CA ASN A 109 -0.80 -26.98 -15.95
C ASN A 109 -0.96 -26.21 -14.63
N CYS A 110 0.12 -25.61 -14.11
CA CYS A 110 0.07 -24.82 -12.90
C CYS A 110 -0.77 -23.55 -13.13
N TYR A 111 -1.69 -23.27 -12.22
CA TYR A 111 -2.41 -22.00 -12.23
C TYR A 111 -1.50 -20.90 -11.70
N LEU A 112 -1.30 -19.85 -12.45
CA LEU A 112 -0.52 -18.68 -12.07
C LEU A 112 -1.43 -17.47 -11.95
N LEU A 113 -1.56 -16.96 -10.72
CA LEU A 113 -2.16 -15.67 -10.40
C LEU A 113 -1.05 -14.64 -10.31
N PHE A 114 -1.09 -13.61 -11.14
CA PHE A 114 -0.21 -12.44 -11.05
C PHE A 114 -0.94 -11.30 -10.34
N ASP A 115 -0.55 -11.00 -9.11
CA ASP A 115 -1.09 -9.90 -8.31
C ASP A 115 -0.16 -8.69 -8.42
N ALA A 116 -0.49 -7.75 -9.28
CA ALA A 116 0.30 -6.56 -9.56
C ALA A 116 -0.06 -5.42 -8.61
N PHE A 117 0.79 -5.16 -7.60
CA PHE A 117 0.63 -4.04 -6.68
C PHE A 117 1.00 -2.73 -7.36
N ASP A 118 2.10 -2.76 -8.12
CA ASP A 118 2.59 -1.67 -8.95
C ASP A 118 3.01 -2.19 -10.33
N TRP A 119 2.84 -1.32 -11.35
CA TRP A 119 3.29 -1.63 -12.70
C TRP A 119 4.70 -1.08 -12.90
N VAL A 120 5.68 -1.98 -12.94
CA VAL A 120 7.11 -1.63 -12.82
C VAL A 120 7.61 -0.75 -13.97
N SER A 121 7.17 -1.00 -15.21
CA SER A 121 7.59 -0.18 -16.36
C SER A 121 7.00 1.23 -16.37
N ALA A 122 5.97 1.49 -15.57
CA ALA A 122 5.42 2.82 -15.35
C ALA A 122 6.19 3.60 -14.27
N ASP A 123 7.06 2.95 -13.50
CA ASP A 123 7.90 3.61 -12.49
C ASP A 123 8.93 4.54 -13.14
N GLY A 124 9.08 5.74 -12.59
CA GLY A 124 10.00 6.77 -13.10
C GLY A 124 11.46 6.30 -13.18
N ALA A 125 11.90 5.47 -12.26
CA ALA A 125 13.26 4.92 -12.27
C ALA A 125 13.54 4.01 -13.47
N VAL A 126 12.53 3.31 -13.97
CA VAL A 126 12.62 2.44 -15.15
C VAL A 126 12.34 3.21 -16.44
N LYS A 127 11.38 4.14 -16.39
CA LYS A 127 10.90 4.91 -17.54
C LYS A 127 12.04 5.67 -18.25
N ASN A 128 13.02 6.17 -17.49
CA ASN A 128 14.12 7.00 -18.00
C ASN A 128 15.29 6.20 -18.60
N HIS A 129 15.26 4.85 -18.52
CA HIS A 129 16.31 3.97 -19.06
C HIS A 129 15.76 3.08 -20.18
N PHE A 130 15.94 3.49 -21.43
CA PHE A 130 15.35 2.83 -22.59
C PHE A 130 15.57 1.30 -22.67
N ILE A 131 16.80 0.82 -22.45
CA ILE A 131 17.12 -0.63 -22.50
C ILE A 131 16.45 -1.36 -21.33
N MET A 132 16.55 -0.80 -20.11
CA MET A 132 15.93 -1.38 -18.93
C MET A 132 14.41 -1.44 -19.09
N LYS A 133 13.80 -0.37 -19.61
CA LYS A 133 12.36 -0.30 -19.87
C LYS A 133 11.92 -1.41 -20.83
N LYS A 134 12.63 -1.61 -21.96
CA LYS A 134 12.32 -2.70 -22.90
C LYS A 134 12.41 -4.07 -22.24
N PHE A 135 13.43 -4.29 -21.42
CA PHE A 135 13.60 -5.55 -20.71
C PHE A 135 12.48 -5.80 -19.68
N VAL A 136 12.13 -4.78 -18.90
CA VAL A 136 11.02 -4.85 -17.94
C VAL A 136 9.69 -5.09 -18.66
N HIS A 137 9.41 -4.39 -19.76
CA HIS A 137 8.22 -4.65 -20.58
C HIS A 137 8.15 -6.08 -21.11
N TRP A 138 9.29 -6.63 -21.53
CA TRP A 138 9.34 -8.03 -21.97
C TRP A 138 9.03 -8.98 -20.80
N MET A 139 9.57 -8.73 -19.61
CA MET A 139 9.26 -9.52 -18.40
C MET A 139 7.78 -9.44 -18.04
N GLU A 140 7.19 -8.24 -18.06
CA GLU A 140 5.76 -8.01 -17.79
C GLU A 140 4.90 -8.76 -18.82
N TYR A 141 5.17 -8.57 -20.10
CA TYR A 141 4.44 -9.26 -21.18
C TYR A 141 4.53 -10.79 -21.07
N PHE A 142 5.74 -11.32 -20.81
CA PHE A 142 5.92 -12.75 -20.64
C PHE A 142 5.15 -13.27 -19.42
N SER A 143 5.18 -12.55 -18.31
CA SER A 143 4.45 -12.91 -17.09
C SER A 143 2.95 -12.91 -17.34
N LEU A 144 2.41 -11.86 -17.97
CA LEU A 144 0.99 -11.80 -18.35
C LEU A 144 0.58 -12.97 -19.24
N LYS A 145 1.37 -13.27 -20.27
CA LYS A 145 1.07 -14.36 -21.21
C LYS A 145 1.02 -15.74 -20.54
N GLN A 146 1.79 -15.95 -19.48
CA GLN A 146 1.78 -17.20 -18.73
C GLN A 146 0.76 -17.23 -17.59
N SER A 147 0.24 -16.06 -17.17
CA SER A 147 -0.73 -15.98 -16.07
C SER A 147 -2.11 -16.45 -16.52
N ASN A 148 -2.83 -17.11 -15.61
CA ASN A 148 -4.23 -17.46 -15.79
C ASN A 148 -5.15 -16.33 -15.37
N LYS A 149 -4.70 -15.52 -14.40
CA LYS A 149 -5.45 -14.39 -13.86
C LYS A 149 -4.47 -13.27 -13.49
N LEU A 150 -4.87 -12.04 -13.76
CA LEU A 150 -4.21 -10.83 -13.30
C LEU A 150 -5.06 -10.18 -12.20
N LEU A 151 -4.46 -9.74 -11.09
CA LEU A 151 -5.07 -8.82 -10.14
C LEU A 151 -4.41 -7.46 -10.25
N ILE A 152 -5.22 -6.41 -10.27
CA ILE A 152 -4.78 -5.01 -10.18
C ILE A 152 -5.44 -4.33 -8.97
N CYS A 153 -4.80 -3.28 -8.45
CA CYS A 153 -5.28 -2.62 -7.22
C CYS A 153 -6.44 -1.66 -7.45
N GLU A 154 -6.60 -1.14 -8.65
CA GLU A 154 -7.63 -0.16 -9.01
C GLU A 154 -7.98 -0.32 -10.50
N GLU A 155 -9.25 -0.10 -10.85
CA GLU A 155 -9.70 -0.19 -12.25
C GLU A 155 -8.94 0.77 -13.17
N GLU A 156 -8.63 1.97 -12.67
CA GLU A 156 -7.90 2.98 -13.44
C GLU A 156 -6.46 2.57 -13.77
N ARG A 157 -5.90 1.59 -13.05
CA ARG A 157 -4.56 1.04 -13.34
C ARG A 157 -4.51 0.17 -14.59
N LYS A 158 -5.65 -0.24 -15.12
CA LYS A 158 -5.67 -1.02 -16.36
C LYS A 158 -5.00 -0.32 -17.55
N VAL A 159 -4.99 1.01 -17.56
CA VAL A 159 -4.28 1.78 -18.61
C VAL A 159 -2.75 1.63 -18.56
N GLN A 160 -2.21 1.21 -17.40
CA GLN A 160 -0.79 0.92 -17.26
C GLN A 160 -0.42 -0.44 -17.86
N VAL A 161 -1.40 -1.36 -17.94
CA VAL A 161 -1.20 -2.73 -18.44
C VAL A 161 -1.48 -2.77 -19.92
N PRO A 162 -0.49 -3.03 -20.80
CA PRO A 162 -0.71 -3.05 -22.24
C PRO A 162 -1.75 -4.09 -22.64
N ASN A 163 -2.81 -3.64 -23.33
CA ASN A 163 -3.94 -4.49 -23.77
C ASN A 163 -4.60 -5.28 -22.61
N CYS A 164 -4.82 -4.64 -21.45
CA CYS A 164 -5.36 -5.27 -20.25
C CYS A 164 -6.62 -6.11 -20.54
N ASP A 165 -7.52 -5.60 -21.36
CA ASP A 165 -8.80 -6.25 -21.73
C ASP A 165 -8.63 -7.59 -22.49
N LYS A 166 -7.41 -7.94 -22.93
CA LYS A 166 -7.10 -9.25 -23.51
C LYS A 166 -6.76 -10.32 -22.47
N TYR A 167 -6.57 -9.91 -21.22
CA TYR A 167 -6.23 -10.80 -20.12
C TYR A 167 -7.44 -10.96 -19.20
N ASP A 168 -7.55 -12.12 -18.59
CA ASP A 168 -8.54 -12.34 -17.54
C ASP A 168 -8.06 -11.64 -16.26
N TYR A 169 -8.62 -10.46 -15.97
CA TYR A 169 -8.24 -9.65 -14.82
C TYR A 169 -9.39 -9.41 -13.85
N GLU A 170 -9.03 -9.12 -12.62
CA GLU A 170 -9.93 -8.68 -11.55
C GLU A 170 -9.31 -7.53 -10.78
N VAL A 171 -10.15 -6.74 -10.12
CA VAL A 171 -9.71 -5.63 -9.28
C VAL A 171 -9.84 -6.02 -7.81
N LEU A 172 -8.73 -5.99 -7.09
CA LEU A 172 -8.74 -6.13 -5.63
C LEU A 172 -8.05 -4.91 -5.01
N PRO A 173 -8.82 -3.94 -4.52
CA PRO A 173 -8.29 -2.73 -3.90
C PRO A 173 -7.47 -2.99 -2.64
N ASN A 174 -6.61 -2.03 -2.28
CA ASN A 174 -5.79 -2.08 -1.06
C ASN A 174 -6.60 -1.71 0.20
N ILE A 175 -7.77 -2.30 0.35
CA ILE A 175 -8.65 -2.10 1.50
C ILE A 175 -8.00 -2.75 2.73
N PRO A 176 -7.81 -2.03 3.84
CA PRO A 176 -7.26 -2.61 5.07
C PRO A 176 -8.24 -3.59 5.73
N MET A 177 -7.71 -4.60 6.43
CA MET A 177 -8.51 -5.50 7.26
C MET A 177 -8.82 -4.83 8.60
N ILE A 178 -9.83 -3.97 8.61
CA ILE A 178 -10.34 -3.33 9.83
C ILE A 178 -11.71 -3.93 10.12
N THR A 179 -11.76 -4.85 11.09
CA THR A 179 -12.98 -5.61 11.40
C THR A 179 -13.98 -4.83 12.23
N SER A 180 -13.52 -3.93 13.09
CA SER A 180 -14.37 -3.01 13.86
C SER A 180 -13.56 -1.79 14.31
N PRO A 181 -14.12 -0.58 14.19
CA PRO A 181 -13.52 0.61 14.81
C PRO A 181 -13.42 0.45 16.33
N ASP A 182 -14.46 -0.08 16.95
CA ASP A 182 -14.55 -0.19 18.43
C ASP A 182 -13.44 -1.06 19.02
N GLY A 183 -13.04 -2.15 18.37
CA GLY A 183 -11.92 -3.01 18.77
C GLY A 183 -10.54 -2.37 18.63
N ILE A 184 -10.43 -1.28 17.84
CA ILE A 184 -9.17 -0.54 17.66
C ILE A 184 -8.96 0.46 18.79
N TYR A 185 -10.02 0.91 19.49
CA TYR A 185 -10.05 2.14 20.29
C TYR A 185 -10.14 1.96 21.79
N VAL A 186 -10.34 0.73 22.29
CA VAL A 186 -10.71 0.48 23.68
C VAL A 186 -9.62 0.80 24.72
N ASP A 187 -8.35 0.92 24.35
CA ASP A 187 -7.24 1.13 25.31
C ASP A 187 -6.35 2.34 24.98
N LYS A 188 -6.91 3.54 24.74
CA LYS A 188 -6.09 4.57 24.11
C LYS A 188 -5.98 5.88 24.80
N PRO A 189 -4.74 6.42 24.90
CA PRO A 189 -4.58 7.81 25.29
C PRO A 189 -5.24 8.71 24.24
N GLU A 190 -6.15 9.55 24.67
CA GLU A 190 -6.58 10.70 23.89
C GLU A 190 -5.38 11.62 23.70
N TYR A 191 -5.01 11.85 22.45
CA TYR A 191 -4.00 12.85 22.13
C TYR A 191 -4.68 14.23 22.10
N LYS A 192 -4.71 14.93 23.23
CA LYS A 192 -5.28 16.28 23.35
C LYS A 192 -4.20 17.33 23.27
N PHE A 193 -4.53 18.42 22.62
CA PHE A 193 -3.77 19.66 22.63
C PHE A 193 -4.57 20.74 23.37
N ASN A 194 -3.87 21.62 24.09
CA ASN A 194 -4.50 22.66 24.91
C ASN A 194 -4.79 23.93 24.07
N ASN A 195 -5.43 23.79 22.92
CA ASN A 195 -5.82 24.89 22.05
C ASN A 195 -6.97 24.45 21.12
N ASP A 196 -7.60 25.41 20.43
CA ASP A 196 -8.76 25.20 19.56
C ASP A 196 -8.42 24.92 18.10
N LYS A 197 -7.14 24.68 17.76
CA LYS A 197 -6.72 24.36 16.39
C LYS A 197 -7.10 22.93 16.01
N PHE A 198 -7.45 22.73 14.75
CA PHE A 198 -7.72 21.39 14.23
C PHE A 198 -6.47 20.51 14.28
N THR A 199 -6.68 19.24 14.61
CA THR A 199 -5.62 18.24 14.69
C THR A 199 -5.54 17.46 13.38
N PHE A 200 -4.40 17.58 12.70
CA PHE A 200 -4.07 16.80 11.51
C PHE A 200 -3.25 15.58 11.89
N SER A 201 -3.38 14.50 11.13
CA SER A 201 -2.48 13.36 11.27
C SER A 201 -1.82 12.98 9.96
N TYR A 202 -0.53 12.61 10.04
CA TYR A 202 0.17 11.92 8.98
C TYR A 202 0.85 10.67 9.53
N VAL A 203 0.62 9.53 8.89
CA VAL A 203 1.32 8.29 9.25
C VAL A 203 1.86 7.64 7.97
N GLY A 204 3.16 7.40 7.88
CA GLY A 204 3.72 6.72 6.73
C GLY A 204 5.21 6.97 6.49
N TYR A 205 5.65 6.62 5.29
CA TYR A 205 7.02 6.86 4.87
C TYR A 205 7.26 8.34 4.58
N PHE A 206 8.29 8.91 5.20
CA PHE A 206 8.66 10.31 4.99
C PHE A 206 9.44 10.46 3.70
N SER A 207 8.86 11.20 2.76
CA SER A 207 9.45 11.53 1.47
C SER A 207 9.11 12.96 1.10
N SER A 208 9.99 13.65 0.38
CA SER A 208 9.74 14.97 -0.19
C SER A 208 8.52 14.98 -1.12
N SER A 209 8.21 13.84 -1.73
CA SER A 209 7.04 13.67 -2.60
C SER A 209 5.70 13.47 -1.87
N ARG A 210 5.66 13.72 -0.56
CA ARG A 210 4.44 13.66 0.28
C ARG A 210 3.99 15.02 0.76
N PHE A 211 4.57 16.11 0.26
CA PHE A 211 4.26 17.49 0.64
C PHE A 211 4.32 17.72 2.16
N LEU A 212 5.31 17.07 2.82
CA LEU A 212 5.43 17.06 4.28
C LEU A 212 6.14 18.30 4.82
N LYS A 213 6.99 18.97 4.02
CA LYS A 213 7.65 20.20 4.46
C LYS A 213 6.62 21.29 4.74
N GLU A 214 5.62 21.38 3.90
CA GLU A 214 4.51 22.32 3.99
C GLU A 214 3.58 22.00 5.17
N LEU A 215 3.29 20.72 5.41
CA LEU A 215 2.55 20.29 6.61
C LEU A 215 3.30 20.66 7.91
N LEU A 216 4.62 20.42 7.93
CA LEU A 216 5.45 20.78 9.09
C LEU A 216 5.59 22.29 9.26
N ARG A 217 5.58 23.06 8.17
CA ARG A 217 5.55 24.51 8.20
C ARG A 217 4.25 25.03 8.83
N LEU A 218 3.08 24.50 8.45
CA LEU A 218 1.80 24.83 9.11
C LEU A 218 1.82 24.58 10.62
N ALA A 219 2.41 23.45 11.02
CA ALA A 219 2.54 23.12 12.44
C ALA A 219 3.52 24.05 13.17
N GLU A 220 4.62 24.45 12.54
CA GLU A 220 5.59 25.42 13.07
C GLU A 220 4.97 26.81 13.23
N GLU A 221 4.16 27.25 12.26
CA GLU A 221 3.39 28.50 12.31
C GLU A 221 2.18 28.39 13.24
N LYS A 222 1.97 27.28 13.90
CA LYS A 222 0.85 26.99 14.85
C LYS A 222 -0.54 27.17 14.24
N GLU A 223 -0.67 26.94 12.93
CA GLU A 223 -1.98 26.96 12.25
C GLU A 223 -2.77 25.67 12.54
N ILE A 224 -2.07 24.56 12.84
CA ILE A 224 -2.66 23.25 13.14
C ILE A 224 -2.00 22.60 14.37
N ASN A 225 -2.68 21.63 14.96
CA ASN A 225 -2.07 20.57 15.77
C ASN A 225 -1.68 19.40 14.85
N LEU A 226 -0.56 18.74 15.15
CA LEU A 226 -0.05 17.65 14.29
C LEU A 226 0.29 16.40 15.10
N LEU A 227 -0.33 15.29 14.74
CA LEU A 227 0.05 13.94 15.15
C LEU A 227 0.80 13.31 13.98
N ILE A 228 2.10 13.05 14.12
CA ILE A 228 2.92 12.55 13.03
C ILE A 228 3.70 11.29 13.42
N ALA A 229 3.59 10.24 12.60
CA ALA A 229 4.34 9.00 12.78
C ALA A 229 4.92 8.51 11.46
N GLY A 230 6.14 8.01 11.50
CA GLY A 230 6.81 7.50 10.31
C GLY A 230 8.32 7.56 10.40
N TYR A 231 8.94 7.27 9.27
CA TYR A 231 10.39 7.26 9.09
C TYR A 231 10.71 7.47 7.61
N GLY A 232 11.96 7.84 7.30
CA GLY A 232 12.41 7.93 5.91
C GLY A 232 13.42 9.01 5.64
N ASN A 233 13.01 10.16 5.10
CA ASN A 233 13.89 11.28 4.83
C ASN A 233 14.37 11.91 6.14
N MET A 234 15.69 11.95 6.36
CA MET A 234 16.31 12.42 7.61
C MET A 234 15.96 13.88 7.92
N GLU A 235 15.96 14.76 6.91
CA GLU A 235 15.61 16.18 7.09
C GLU A 235 14.19 16.35 7.67
N ILE A 236 13.25 15.54 7.17
CA ILE A 236 11.85 15.55 7.66
C ILE A 236 11.80 14.96 9.08
N GLU A 237 12.52 13.86 9.34
CA GLU A 237 12.56 13.29 10.70
C GLU A 237 13.16 14.26 11.72
N ASP A 238 14.26 14.93 11.39
CA ASP A 238 14.92 15.90 12.27
C ASP A 238 14.00 17.11 12.54
N LYS A 239 13.27 17.58 11.51
CA LYS A 239 12.26 18.62 11.71
C LYS A 239 11.11 18.16 12.62
N CYS A 240 10.65 16.90 12.49
CA CYS A 240 9.65 16.32 13.39
C CYS A 240 10.16 16.25 14.85
N ARG A 241 11.42 15.84 15.06
CA ARG A 241 12.04 15.82 16.39
C ARG A 241 12.14 17.22 16.99
N TYR A 242 12.57 18.19 16.19
CA TYR A 242 12.65 19.59 16.61
C TYR A 242 11.31 20.15 17.04
N LEU A 243 10.23 19.88 16.26
CA LEU A 243 8.89 20.38 16.57
C LEU A 243 8.19 19.60 17.69
N ASN A 244 8.68 18.41 18.05
CA ASN A 244 8.08 17.53 19.07
C ASN A 244 8.18 18.13 20.48
N GLY A 245 8.00 19.22 20.79
CA GLY A 245 8.04 19.91 22.08
C GLY A 245 7.37 21.27 22.01
N SER A 246 6.89 21.65 20.82
CA SER A 246 6.29 22.96 20.55
C SER A 246 4.89 23.14 21.16
N GLY A 247 4.33 22.08 21.78
CA GLY A 247 3.01 22.07 22.40
C GLY A 247 1.86 21.74 21.44
N ASN A 248 2.10 21.80 20.13
CA ASN A 248 1.10 21.47 19.09
C ASN A 248 1.54 20.33 18.14
N VAL A 249 2.69 19.72 18.36
CA VAL A 249 3.20 18.59 17.57
C VAL A 249 3.53 17.41 18.47
N LYS A 250 3.07 16.21 18.09
CA LYS A 250 3.48 14.93 18.69
C LYS A 250 4.05 14.02 17.62
N TYR A 251 5.36 13.74 17.71
CA TYR A 251 6.07 12.83 16.84
C TYR A 251 6.28 11.47 17.52
N PHE A 252 5.84 10.40 16.88
CA PHE A 252 5.83 9.04 17.41
C PHE A 252 6.94 8.13 16.85
N GLY A 253 7.73 8.61 15.88
CA GLY A 253 8.67 7.75 15.17
C GLY A 253 7.96 6.66 14.36
N LYS A 254 8.64 5.54 14.14
CA LYS A 254 8.06 4.37 13.48
C LYS A 254 7.16 3.61 14.46
N VAL A 255 5.91 3.39 14.09
CA VAL A 255 4.89 2.73 14.94
C VAL A 255 4.33 1.48 14.27
N GLU A 256 3.71 0.61 15.05
CA GLU A 256 2.93 -0.53 14.55
C GLU A 256 1.64 -0.06 13.89
N TYR A 257 1.09 -0.88 12.97
CA TYR A 257 -0.10 -0.51 12.20
C TYR A 257 -1.31 -0.17 13.08
N LYS A 258 -1.56 -0.93 14.15
CA LYS A 258 -2.65 -0.66 15.11
C LYS A 258 -2.50 0.72 15.77
N VAL A 259 -1.26 1.11 16.13
CA VAL A 259 -0.97 2.44 16.68
C VAL A 259 -1.17 3.52 15.61
N SER A 260 -0.82 3.25 14.36
CA SER A 260 -1.03 4.20 13.26
C SER A 260 -2.51 4.52 13.03
N LEU A 261 -3.37 3.51 13.09
CA LEU A 261 -4.83 3.71 13.01
C LEU A 261 -5.35 4.56 14.18
N ASN A 262 -4.78 4.34 15.38
CA ASN A 262 -5.14 5.13 16.55
C ASN A 262 -4.75 6.61 16.41
N ILE A 263 -3.55 6.89 15.93
CA ILE A 263 -3.09 8.26 15.66
C ILE A 263 -4.05 8.95 14.68
N MET A 264 -4.40 8.27 13.59
CA MET A 264 -5.34 8.80 12.60
C MET A 264 -6.75 8.99 13.14
N TYR A 265 -7.23 8.09 13.99
CA TYR A 265 -8.55 8.23 14.62
C TYR A 265 -8.65 9.43 15.56
N ASN A 266 -7.58 9.76 16.26
CA ASN A 266 -7.52 10.90 17.18
C ASN A 266 -7.25 12.25 16.48
N SER A 267 -7.32 12.32 15.16
CA SER A 267 -7.22 13.56 14.40
C SER A 267 -8.57 13.99 13.84
N ASP A 268 -8.70 15.27 13.54
CA ASP A 268 -9.88 15.82 12.83
C ASP A 268 -9.78 15.59 11.33
N LEU A 269 -8.55 15.55 10.78
CA LEU A 269 -8.26 15.40 9.36
C LEU A 269 -7.02 14.53 9.13
N ILE A 270 -7.11 13.58 8.20
CA ILE A 270 -5.99 12.73 7.81
C ILE A 270 -5.31 13.32 6.57
N TYR A 271 -3.99 13.52 6.65
CA TYR A 271 -3.18 14.08 5.57
C TYR A 271 -2.59 12.96 4.71
N ALA A 272 -2.87 12.97 3.40
CA ALA A 272 -2.48 11.92 2.46
C ALA A 272 -2.11 12.48 1.08
N MET A 273 -1.17 13.44 1.04
CA MET A 273 -0.69 14.05 -0.21
C MET A 273 0.26 13.14 -0.99
N TYR A 274 0.17 13.22 -2.31
CA TYR A 274 0.95 12.43 -3.28
C TYR A 274 1.38 13.32 -4.44
N CYS A 275 2.60 13.88 -4.37
CA CYS A 275 3.06 14.85 -5.36
C CYS A 275 3.12 14.28 -6.78
N LYS A 276 2.59 15.04 -7.75
CA LYS A 276 2.48 14.67 -9.16
C LYS A 276 3.83 14.49 -9.86
N VAL A 277 4.90 15.03 -9.29
CA VAL A 277 6.29 14.83 -9.79
C VAL A 277 6.67 13.35 -9.88
N VAL A 278 6.07 12.51 -9.07
CA VAL A 278 6.22 11.05 -9.14
C VAL A 278 5.10 10.46 -9.97
N ASN A 279 5.40 10.03 -11.19
CA ASN A 279 4.40 9.50 -12.13
C ASN A 279 3.49 8.42 -11.54
N ASN A 280 4.05 7.54 -10.68
CA ASN A 280 3.27 6.46 -10.06
C ASN A 280 2.26 6.99 -9.01
N HIS A 281 2.43 8.22 -8.51
CA HIS A 281 1.48 8.83 -7.59
C HIS A 281 0.13 9.16 -8.26
N TYR A 282 0.14 9.43 -9.57
CA TYR A 282 -1.11 9.60 -10.32
C TYR A 282 -2.02 8.38 -10.21
N TYR A 283 -1.41 7.17 -10.22
CA TYR A 283 -2.09 5.89 -10.11
C TYR A 283 -2.01 5.29 -8.70
N ALA A 284 -1.69 6.10 -7.68
CA ALA A 284 -1.57 5.59 -6.33
C ALA A 284 -2.87 4.90 -5.86
N ALA A 285 -2.71 3.72 -5.25
CA ALA A 285 -3.79 2.94 -4.65
C ALA A 285 -3.46 2.68 -3.17
N PRO A 286 -3.32 3.73 -2.35
CA PRO A 286 -2.85 3.61 -0.98
C PRO A 286 -3.95 3.14 -0.03
N ASN A 287 -3.56 2.43 1.03
CA ASN A 287 -4.46 2.16 2.16
C ASN A 287 -5.06 3.46 2.73
N LYS A 288 -4.33 4.58 2.65
CA LYS A 288 -4.75 5.91 3.11
C LYS A 288 -5.93 6.53 2.36
N PHE A 289 -6.44 5.87 1.34
CA PHE A 289 -7.75 6.20 0.77
C PHE A 289 -8.89 5.51 1.54
N TYR A 290 -8.63 4.29 2.04
CA TYR A 290 -9.63 3.47 2.70
C TYR A 290 -9.61 3.63 4.23
N GLU A 291 -8.43 3.85 4.83
CA GLU A 291 -8.26 4.03 6.27
C GLU A 291 -9.12 5.19 6.83
N PRO A 292 -9.15 6.39 6.18
CA PRO A 292 -10.03 7.47 6.61
C PRO A 292 -11.51 7.07 6.64
N MET A 293 -11.97 6.33 5.63
CA MET A 293 -13.35 5.84 5.59
C MET A 293 -13.64 4.87 6.74
N ALA A 294 -12.76 3.91 6.99
CA ALA A 294 -12.91 2.98 8.11
C ALA A 294 -12.94 3.69 9.48
N LEU A 295 -12.19 4.78 9.59
CA LEU A 295 -12.07 5.57 10.82
C LEU A 295 -13.14 6.66 10.96
N GLY A 296 -13.96 6.89 9.95
CA GLY A 296 -14.93 7.98 9.93
C GLY A 296 -14.29 9.36 10.01
N ARG A 297 -13.13 9.53 9.34
CA ARG A 297 -12.37 10.77 9.31
C ARG A 297 -12.27 11.30 7.89
N PRO A 298 -12.37 12.61 7.66
CA PRO A 298 -12.09 13.18 6.35
C PRO A 298 -10.61 13.08 6.00
N VAL A 299 -10.30 13.16 4.71
CA VAL A 299 -8.93 13.14 4.19
C VAL A 299 -8.64 14.38 3.37
N ILE A 300 -7.40 14.87 3.42
CA ILE A 300 -6.87 15.82 2.44
C ILE A 300 -5.87 15.11 1.54
N THR A 301 -5.99 15.29 0.22
CA THR A 301 -5.11 14.65 -0.76
C THR A 301 -4.87 15.57 -1.97
N THR A 302 -4.02 15.13 -2.90
CA THR A 302 -3.64 15.92 -4.07
C THR A 302 -4.76 15.94 -5.12
N LYS A 303 -5.11 17.12 -5.59
CA LYS A 303 -6.08 17.35 -6.66
C LYS A 303 -5.61 16.77 -7.99
N GLY A 304 -6.53 16.22 -8.78
CA GLY A 304 -6.27 15.75 -10.15
C GLY A 304 -5.56 14.41 -10.26
N ILE A 305 -5.19 13.74 -9.15
CA ILE A 305 -4.77 12.34 -9.16
C ILE A 305 -6.01 11.42 -8.96
N ILE A 306 -5.89 10.13 -9.27
CA ILE A 306 -7.04 9.20 -9.24
C ILE A 306 -7.74 9.20 -7.88
N ILE A 307 -6.99 9.10 -6.78
CA ILE A 307 -7.58 9.13 -5.44
C ILE A 307 -8.18 10.50 -5.11
N GLY A 308 -7.59 11.60 -5.57
CA GLY A 308 -8.15 12.95 -5.42
C GLY A 308 -9.50 13.06 -6.09
N ASN A 309 -9.60 12.66 -7.35
CA ASN A 309 -10.87 12.64 -8.08
C ASN A 309 -11.95 11.77 -7.40
N LYS A 310 -11.54 10.63 -6.79
CA LYS A 310 -12.44 9.79 -6.01
C LYS A 310 -12.90 10.48 -4.72
N VAL A 311 -12.00 11.14 -4.00
CA VAL A 311 -12.32 11.90 -2.78
C VAL A 311 -13.33 13.01 -3.08
N GLU A 312 -13.12 13.79 -4.14
CA GLU A 312 -14.05 14.83 -4.60
C GLU A 312 -15.42 14.24 -4.95
N LYS A 313 -15.43 13.20 -5.80
CA LYS A 313 -16.69 12.56 -6.25
C LYS A 313 -17.48 11.95 -5.10
N MET A 314 -16.82 11.38 -4.11
CA MET A 314 -17.43 10.74 -2.95
C MET A 314 -17.75 11.72 -1.81
N GLY A 315 -17.17 12.93 -1.82
CA GLY A 315 -17.49 14.00 -0.89
C GLY A 315 -16.98 13.83 0.54
N PHE A 316 -16.02 12.92 0.79
CA PHE A 316 -15.57 12.61 2.15
C PHE A 316 -14.23 13.26 2.55
N GLY A 317 -13.75 14.23 1.77
CA GLY A 317 -12.49 14.88 2.05
C GLY A 317 -12.30 16.17 1.26
N TYR A 318 -11.04 16.58 1.16
CA TYR A 318 -10.60 17.78 0.47
C TYR A 318 -9.49 17.44 -0.50
N THR A 319 -9.38 18.20 -1.58
CA THR A 319 -8.26 18.12 -2.51
C THR A 319 -7.64 19.49 -2.70
N ILE A 320 -6.33 19.52 -2.78
CA ILE A 320 -5.57 20.75 -3.06
C ILE A 320 -4.48 20.47 -4.09
N GLU A 321 -4.01 21.50 -4.73
CA GLU A 321 -2.76 21.47 -5.49
C GLU A 321 -1.56 21.36 -4.53
N GLU A 322 -0.37 21.12 -5.07
CA GLU A 322 0.88 21.09 -4.30
C GLU A 322 1.36 22.54 -4.05
N ASP A 323 0.52 23.32 -3.39
CA ASP A 323 0.72 24.73 -3.10
C ASP A 323 0.49 25.03 -1.62
N TYR A 324 1.41 25.78 -1.00
CA TYR A 324 1.33 26.09 0.44
C TYR A 324 0.20 27.05 0.77
N ASP A 325 -0.01 28.06 -0.08
CA ASP A 325 -1.01 29.09 0.19
C ASP A 325 -2.42 28.49 0.07
N GLU A 326 -2.66 27.59 -0.89
CA GLU A 326 -3.91 26.83 -1.02
C GLU A 326 -4.14 25.93 0.21
N LEU A 327 -3.08 25.27 0.71
CA LEU A 327 -3.16 24.47 1.94
C LEU A 327 -3.50 25.34 3.15
N LEU A 328 -2.88 26.50 3.30
CA LEU A 328 -3.11 27.43 4.39
C LEU A 328 -4.53 28.04 4.34
N GLU A 329 -4.99 28.40 3.15
CA GLU A 329 -6.35 28.90 2.91
C GLU A 329 -7.39 27.85 3.29
N LEU A 330 -7.20 26.60 2.84
CA LEU A 330 -8.06 25.49 3.26
C LEU A 330 -8.10 25.36 4.78
N VAL A 331 -6.94 25.32 5.45
CA VAL A 331 -6.87 25.16 6.91
C VAL A 331 -7.65 26.25 7.63
N ARG A 332 -7.52 27.50 7.20
CA ARG A 332 -8.22 28.66 7.80
C ARG A 332 -9.72 28.67 7.51
N SER A 333 -10.15 28.04 6.43
CA SER A 333 -11.57 27.94 6.06
C SER A 333 -12.31 26.76 6.70
N LEU A 334 -11.60 25.81 7.33
CA LEU A 334 -12.19 24.60 7.92
C LEU A 334 -13.24 24.95 8.97
N GLN A 335 -14.34 24.22 8.95
CA GLN A 335 -15.39 24.30 9.95
C GLN A 335 -15.60 22.91 10.59
N LYS A 336 -15.84 22.88 11.88
CA LYS A 336 -16.00 21.63 12.65
C LYS A 336 -17.15 20.78 12.12
N ASP A 337 -18.26 21.40 11.78
CA ASP A 337 -19.44 20.71 11.28
C ASP A 337 -19.21 20.08 9.91
N ASP A 338 -18.43 20.74 9.03
CA ASP A 338 -18.08 20.17 7.73
C ASP A 338 -17.16 18.95 7.87
N LEU A 339 -16.14 19.03 8.76
CA LEU A 339 -15.29 17.88 9.09
C LEU A 339 -16.10 16.70 9.63
N LEU A 340 -17.03 16.95 10.53
CA LEU A 340 -17.92 15.92 11.09
C LEU A 340 -18.81 15.30 10.00
N ASN A 341 -19.38 16.13 9.12
CA ASN A 341 -20.23 15.65 8.02
C ASN A 341 -19.44 14.81 7.03
N LYS A 342 -18.25 15.23 6.62
CA LYS A 342 -17.36 14.45 5.75
C LYS A 342 -16.90 13.14 6.41
N GLY A 343 -16.65 13.16 7.72
CA GLY A 343 -16.38 11.95 8.50
C GLY A 343 -17.54 10.96 8.50
N LYS A 344 -18.79 11.44 8.63
CA LYS A 344 -20.00 10.60 8.52
C LYS A 344 -20.15 10.00 7.10
N ILE A 345 -19.90 10.79 6.06
CA ILE A 345 -19.89 10.31 4.67
C ILE A 345 -18.83 9.22 4.50
N ALA A 346 -17.60 9.46 4.97
CA ALA A 346 -16.51 8.51 4.95
C ALA A 346 -16.90 7.18 5.60
N ARG A 347 -17.44 7.23 6.81
CA ARG A 347 -17.89 6.04 7.54
C ARG A 347 -19.04 5.29 6.83
N ASN A 348 -20.02 5.99 6.31
CA ASN A 348 -21.13 5.38 5.57
C ASN A 348 -20.64 4.66 4.28
N LEU A 349 -19.64 5.22 3.58
CA LEU A 349 -19.00 4.58 2.43
C LEU A 349 -18.29 3.29 2.86
N TRP A 350 -17.57 3.31 3.99
CA TRP A 350 -16.95 2.13 4.54
C TRP A 350 -17.96 1.03 4.83
N ASP A 351 -18.97 1.33 5.61
CA ASP A 351 -19.95 0.36 6.08
C ASP A 351 -20.76 -0.28 4.93
N LYS A 352 -21.09 0.53 3.91
CA LYS A 352 -21.90 0.04 2.78
C LYS A 352 -21.09 -0.67 1.70
N ILE A 353 -19.83 -0.30 1.48
CA ILE A 353 -19.08 -0.74 0.29
C ILE A 353 -17.84 -1.55 0.67
N TYR A 354 -17.04 -1.07 1.62
CA TYR A 354 -15.67 -1.54 1.76
C TYR A 354 -15.41 -2.50 2.92
N CYS A 355 -16.19 -2.44 4.01
CA CYS A 355 -15.92 -3.23 5.22
C CYS A 355 -15.82 -4.75 4.97
N ASN A 356 -16.66 -5.30 4.09
CA ASN A 356 -16.67 -6.72 3.75
C ASN A 356 -16.11 -7.02 2.34
N TYR A 357 -15.64 -6.01 1.62
CA TYR A 357 -15.25 -6.16 0.22
C TYR A 357 -14.17 -7.23 0.03
N THR A 358 -13.08 -7.13 0.76
CA THR A 358 -11.96 -8.09 0.66
C THR A 358 -12.40 -9.51 1.01
N HIS A 359 -13.16 -9.69 2.10
CA HIS A 359 -13.66 -11.00 2.50
C HIS A 359 -14.57 -11.60 1.44
N ASN A 360 -15.52 -10.82 0.91
CA ASN A 360 -16.44 -11.24 -0.14
C ASN A 360 -15.70 -11.60 -1.44
N PHE A 361 -14.70 -10.79 -1.82
CA PHE A 361 -13.88 -11.08 -2.99
C PHE A 361 -13.11 -12.40 -2.83
N LEU A 362 -12.47 -12.60 -1.70
CA LEU A 362 -11.69 -13.81 -1.44
C LEU A 362 -12.59 -15.05 -1.39
N SER A 363 -13.76 -14.96 -0.76
CA SER A 363 -14.72 -16.07 -0.65
C SER A 363 -15.40 -16.41 -1.98
N ASN A 364 -15.75 -15.40 -2.78
CA ASN A 364 -16.54 -15.60 -3.98
C ASN A 364 -15.74 -15.74 -5.27
N CYS A 365 -14.59 -15.08 -5.36
CA CYS A 365 -13.73 -15.10 -6.55
C CYS A 365 -12.48 -15.95 -6.34
N TYR A 366 -11.66 -15.63 -5.34
CA TYR A 366 -10.36 -16.29 -5.12
C TYR A 366 -10.51 -17.81 -4.86
N VAL A 367 -11.50 -18.19 -4.05
CA VAL A 367 -11.75 -19.62 -3.74
C VAL A 367 -12.08 -20.43 -4.99
N LYS A 368 -12.72 -19.83 -6.00
CA LYS A 368 -13.00 -20.53 -7.26
C LYS A 368 -11.74 -20.86 -8.05
N TRP A 369 -10.70 -20.06 -7.95
CA TRP A 369 -9.44 -20.27 -8.67
C TRP A 369 -8.57 -21.36 -8.05
N ILE A 370 -8.72 -21.61 -6.75
CA ILE A 370 -7.96 -22.62 -6.01
C ILE A 370 -8.68 -23.97 -5.89
N LYS A 371 -9.92 -24.06 -6.29
CA LYS A 371 -10.65 -25.32 -6.46
C LYS A 371 -10.26 -26.00 -7.77
#